data_0ff9264e6fac95ae60daaa75caae4759
#
_entry.id   0ff9264e6fac95ae60daaa75caae4759
#
_cell.length_a   1.000
_cell.length_b   1.000
_cell.length_c   1.000
_cell.angle_alpha   90.00
_cell.angle_beta   90.00
_cell.angle_gamma   90.00
#
_symmetry.space_group_name_H-M   'P 1'
#
loop_
_entity.id
_entity.type
_entity.pdbx_description
1 polymer ?
#
loop_
_entity_poly.entity_id
_entity_poly.type
_entity_poly.pdbx_seq_one_letter_code
_entity_poly.pdbx_strand_id
1 'polypeptide(L)'
;MFTDYRDKVVLITGGTKGIGLACGLAFARQGAQVVLTHRWGSADEDEIRARFAAIGALAPRIVEADASNDEDTEKLLGELKAHHDGVFAFIANVCVVTRGEGPMNHSRRALYKSLEYSSWPFVEYLHQIKRVFGRYPRYALAMSSDGPDTHYPGYDFVAVSKAVLETFVRYMSTHLQGEGCLVNALRTRQVMTESYREIFGETQRKLAAKFPEFAPTVEEVADTALALCSGMMDAMGGQVVMLDRGAAFVDNIATLGPRLVEEGTK
;
A
#
# COMPACT_ATOMS: atom_id res chain seq x y z
N MET A 1 4.64 -24.22 2.00
CA MET A 1 3.64 -24.51 0.93
C MET A 1 3.00 -23.17 0.57
N PHE A 2 2.90 -22.84 -0.70
CA PHE A 2 2.28 -21.57 -1.12
C PHE A 2 0.77 -21.59 -0.81
N THR A 3 0.24 -20.48 -0.28
CA THR A 3 -1.19 -20.39 0.07
C THR A 3 -2.07 -20.53 -1.18
N ASP A 4 -3.07 -21.40 -1.13
CA ASP A 4 -4.12 -21.44 -2.12
C ASP A 4 -5.10 -20.31 -1.88
N TYR A 5 -5.21 -19.41 -2.85
CA TYR A 5 -6.08 -18.23 -2.76
C TYR A 5 -7.49 -18.46 -3.33
N ARG A 6 -7.79 -19.62 -3.89
CA ARG A 6 -9.14 -19.92 -4.37
C ARG A 6 -10.13 -19.77 -3.21
N ASP A 7 -11.23 -19.09 -3.48
CA ASP A 7 -12.28 -18.75 -2.51
C ASP A 7 -11.82 -17.86 -1.32
N LYS A 8 -10.64 -17.25 -1.40
CA LYS A 8 -10.13 -16.32 -0.40
C LYS A 8 -10.40 -14.88 -0.81
N VAL A 9 -10.96 -14.10 0.10
CA VAL A 9 -11.18 -12.66 -0.10
C VAL A 9 -9.90 -11.89 0.22
N VAL A 10 -9.47 -11.06 -0.72
CA VAL A 10 -8.38 -10.11 -0.54
C VAL A 10 -8.95 -8.70 -0.69
N LEU A 11 -8.96 -7.96 0.41
CA LEU A 11 -9.45 -6.58 0.47
C LEU A 11 -8.29 -5.59 0.37
N ILE A 12 -8.37 -4.66 -0.58
CA ILE A 12 -7.32 -3.68 -0.87
C ILE A 12 -7.91 -2.28 -0.88
N THR A 13 -7.51 -1.43 0.06
CA THR A 13 -7.93 -0.03 0.08
C THR A 13 -7.13 0.79 -0.93
N GLY A 14 -7.81 1.70 -1.66
CA GLY A 14 -7.17 2.44 -2.76
C GLY A 14 -6.67 1.51 -3.87
N GLY A 15 -7.44 0.47 -4.17
CA GLY A 15 -7.05 -0.66 -5.02
C GLY A 15 -7.25 -0.43 -6.52
N THR A 16 -7.75 0.72 -6.96
CA THR A 16 -8.17 0.93 -8.36
C THR A 16 -7.06 1.49 -9.26
N LYS A 17 -5.92 1.85 -8.71
CA LYS A 17 -4.75 2.33 -9.48
C LYS A 17 -3.42 2.01 -8.80
N GLY A 18 -2.32 2.19 -9.55
CA GLY A 18 -0.95 2.10 -9.03
C GLY A 18 -0.66 0.78 -8.31
N ILE A 19 -0.02 0.88 -7.15
CA ILE A 19 0.40 -0.28 -6.33
C ILE A 19 -0.82 -1.13 -5.92
N GLY A 20 -1.92 -0.49 -5.51
CA GLY A 20 -3.12 -1.22 -5.08
C GLY A 20 -3.71 -2.09 -6.18
N LEU A 21 -3.81 -1.57 -7.41
CA LEU A 21 -4.30 -2.34 -8.56
C LEU A 21 -3.33 -3.46 -8.95
N ALA A 22 -2.03 -3.20 -8.92
CA ALA A 22 -1.03 -4.24 -9.19
C ALA A 22 -1.11 -5.37 -8.15
N CYS A 23 -1.29 -5.05 -6.86
CA CYS A 23 -1.55 -6.05 -5.81
C CYS A 23 -2.83 -6.85 -6.14
N GLY A 24 -3.93 -6.16 -6.49
CA GLY A 24 -5.17 -6.83 -6.87
C GLY A 24 -4.96 -7.87 -7.99
N LEU A 25 -4.24 -7.49 -9.05
CA LEU A 25 -3.91 -8.39 -10.15
C LEU A 25 -3.00 -9.56 -9.73
N ALA A 26 -2.02 -9.31 -8.85
CA ALA A 26 -1.12 -10.36 -8.36
C ALA A 26 -1.88 -11.42 -7.55
N PHE A 27 -2.74 -11.02 -6.62
CA PHE A 27 -3.57 -11.94 -5.86
C PHE A 27 -4.62 -12.65 -6.73
N ALA A 28 -5.21 -11.94 -7.70
CA ALA A 28 -6.18 -12.51 -8.63
C ALA A 28 -5.59 -13.63 -9.49
N ARG A 29 -4.32 -13.51 -9.93
CA ARG A 29 -3.59 -14.61 -10.63
C ARG A 29 -3.48 -15.89 -9.80
N GLN A 30 -3.56 -15.78 -8.47
CA GLN A 30 -3.57 -16.92 -7.54
C GLN A 30 -4.97 -17.45 -7.24
N GLY A 31 -6.00 -16.90 -7.90
CA GLY A 31 -7.39 -17.32 -7.74
C GLY A 31 -8.17 -16.58 -6.66
N ALA A 32 -7.62 -15.50 -6.07
CA ALA A 32 -8.28 -14.73 -5.04
C ALA A 32 -9.55 -14.02 -5.55
N GLN A 33 -10.53 -13.89 -4.66
CA GLN A 33 -11.65 -12.97 -4.83
C GLN A 33 -11.22 -11.58 -4.35
N VAL A 34 -10.93 -10.69 -5.30
CA VAL A 34 -10.34 -9.38 -5.00
C VAL A 34 -11.44 -8.32 -4.83
N VAL A 35 -11.34 -7.57 -3.73
CA VAL A 35 -12.18 -6.41 -3.43
C VAL A 35 -11.30 -5.17 -3.42
N LEU A 36 -11.59 -4.23 -4.31
CA LEU A 36 -10.86 -2.98 -4.48
C LEU A 36 -11.73 -1.82 -4.02
N THR A 37 -11.23 -0.98 -3.13
CA THR A 37 -11.94 0.26 -2.79
C THR A 37 -11.33 1.47 -3.48
N HIS A 38 -12.16 2.45 -3.73
CA HIS A 38 -11.75 3.78 -4.19
C HIS A 38 -12.66 4.85 -3.56
N ARG A 39 -12.30 6.11 -3.77
CA ARG A 39 -13.06 7.27 -3.32
C ARG A 39 -13.35 8.21 -4.49
N TRP A 40 -14.53 8.84 -4.46
CA TRP A 40 -14.94 9.90 -5.41
C TRP A 40 -15.00 9.49 -6.88
N GLY A 41 -15.52 8.31 -7.18
CA GLY A 41 -15.72 7.87 -8.56
C GLY A 41 -14.44 7.91 -9.42
N SER A 42 -13.27 7.78 -8.80
CA SER A 42 -11.97 7.95 -9.46
C SER A 42 -11.49 6.70 -10.24
N ALA A 43 -12.35 5.69 -10.35
CA ALA A 43 -12.01 4.43 -11.00
C ALA A 43 -12.67 4.31 -12.38
N ASP A 44 -11.89 3.93 -13.39
CA ASP A 44 -12.44 3.35 -14.62
C ASP A 44 -12.65 1.85 -14.37
N GLU A 45 -13.85 1.49 -13.95
CA GLU A 45 -14.18 0.12 -13.57
C GLU A 45 -14.12 -0.85 -14.74
N ASP A 46 -14.48 -0.41 -15.94
CA ASP A 46 -14.48 -1.25 -17.15
C ASP A 46 -13.04 -1.57 -17.56
N GLU A 47 -12.13 -0.61 -17.52
CA GLU A 47 -10.70 -0.84 -17.73
C GLU A 47 -10.15 -1.82 -16.70
N ILE A 48 -10.47 -1.64 -15.42
CA ILE A 48 -10.00 -2.52 -14.35
C ILE A 48 -10.51 -3.95 -14.59
N ARG A 49 -11.80 -4.14 -14.86
CA ARG A 49 -12.38 -5.46 -15.16
C ARG A 49 -11.73 -6.11 -16.39
N ALA A 50 -11.47 -5.32 -17.44
CA ALA A 50 -10.77 -5.80 -18.63
C ALA A 50 -9.35 -6.32 -18.30
N ARG A 51 -8.61 -5.63 -17.42
CA ARG A 51 -7.28 -6.09 -16.96
C ARG A 51 -7.34 -7.40 -16.18
N PHE A 52 -8.35 -7.61 -15.34
CA PHE A 52 -8.55 -8.89 -14.65
C PHE A 52 -8.94 -10.00 -15.64
N ALA A 53 -9.83 -9.73 -16.58
CA ALA A 53 -10.20 -10.67 -17.62
C ALA A 53 -9.01 -11.08 -18.50
N ALA A 54 -8.12 -10.13 -18.85
CA ALA A 54 -6.93 -10.38 -19.65
C ALA A 54 -5.95 -11.39 -19.03
N ILE A 55 -5.97 -11.56 -17.71
CA ILE A 55 -5.16 -12.55 -16.99
C ILE A 55 -5.95 -13.83 -16.62
N GLY A 56 -7.19 -13.97 -17.12
CA GLY A 56 -8.06 -15.11 -16.83
C GLY A 56 -8.56 -15.18 -15.37
N ALA A 57 -8.51 -14.06 -14.64
CA ALA A 57 -8.92 -14.01 -13.24
C ALA A 57 -10.42 -13.70 -13.08
N LEU A 58 -10.94 -13.98 -11.88
CA LEU A 58 -12.29 -13.57 -11.50
C LEU A 58 -12.40 -12.05 -11.55
N ALA A 59 -13.57 -11.54 -11.99
CA ALA A 59 -13.84 -10.11 -11.98
C ALA A 59 -13.75 -9.56 -10.54
N PRO A 60 -13.03 -8.44 -10.31
CA PRO A 60 -12.93 -7.87 -8.99
C PRO A 60 -14.24 -7.21 -8.58
N ARG A 61 -14.54 -7.22 -7.29
CA ARG A 61 -15.54 -6.33 -6.71
C ARG A 61 -14.90 -4.96 -6.51
N ILE A 62 -15.45 -3.94 -7.15
CA ILE A 62 -14.99 -2.55 -7.03
C ILE A 62 -16.06 -1.80 -6.24
N VAL A 63 -15.65 -1.10 -5.17
CA VAL A 63 -16.57 -0.44 -4.24
C VAL A 63 -16.09 0.98 -3.95
N GLU A 64 -16.98 1.95 -4.10
CA GLU A 64 -16.73 3.29 -3.61
C GLU A 64 -16.91 3.30 -2.08
N ALA A 65 -15.80 3.50 -1.35
CA ALA A 65 -15.77 3.59 0.10
C ALA A 65 -14.60 4.47 0.54
N ASP A 66 -14.89 5.48 1.34
CA ASP A 66 -13.87 6.33 1.95
C ASP A 66 -13.23 5.58 3.12
N ALA A 67 -11.94 5.27 3.01
CA ALA A 67 -11.23 4.51 4.04
C ALA A 67 -11.14 5.24 5.41
N SER A 68 -11.41 6.54 5.46
CA SER A 68 -11.48 7.32 6.70
C SER A 68 -12.89 7.41 7.28
N ASN A 69 -13.89 6.83 6.61
CA ASN A 69 -15.28 6.86 7.04
C ASN A 69 -15.68 5.48 7.60
N ASP A 70 -16.01 5.45 8.90
CA ASP A 70 -16.36 4.21 9.58
C ASP A 70 -17.67 3.60 9.05
N GLU A 71 -18.64 4.42 8.63
CA GLU A 71 -19.92 3.97 8.06
C GLU A 71 -19.72 3.29 6.70
N ASP A 72 -18.86 3.86 5.84
CA ASP A 72 -18.50 3.27 4.54
C ASP A 72 -17.80 1.92 4.75
N THR A 73 -16.88 1.86 5.71
CA THR A 73 -16.16 0.62 6.08
C THR A 73 -17.13 -0.44 6.61
N GLU A 74 -18.05 -0.06 7.52
CA GLU A 74 -19.05 -0.98 8.08
C GLU A 74 -20.00 -1.52 6.99
N LYS A 75 -20.48 -0.65 6.11
CA LYS A 75 -21.33 -1.02 4.97
C LYS A 75 -20.61 -2.01 4.05
N LEU A 76 -19.39 -1.69 3.63
CA LEU A 76 -18.55 -2.56 2.78
C LEU A 76 -18.40 -3.95 3.40
N LEU A 77 -18.00 -4.03 4.68
CA LEU A 77 -17.78 -5.31 5.35
C LEU A 77 -19.08 -6.07 5.60
N GLY A 78 -20.18 -5.37 5.89
CA GLY A 78 -21.51 -5.97 6.01
C GLY A 78 -21.98 -6.62 4.70
N GLU A 79 -21.75 -5.96 3.57
CA GLU A 79 -22.03 -6.50 2.24
C GLU A 79 -21.13 -7.72 1.91
N LEU A 80 -19.85 -7.68 2.30
CA LEU A 80 -18.96 -8.83 2.13
C LEU A 80 -19.40 -10.02 2.99
N LYS A 81 -19.89 -9.78 4.22
CA LYS A 81 -20.38 -10.83 5.12
C LYS A 81 -21.55 -11.61 4.55
N ALA A 82 -22.37 -11.00 3.70
CA ALA A 82 -23.49 -11.67 3.05
C ALA A 82 -23.06 -12.80 2.10
N HIS A 83 -21.80 -12.78 1.61
CA HIS A 83 -21.30 -13.69 0.58
C HIS A 83 -20.03 -14.43 0.98
N HIS A 84 -19.36 -14.02 2.08
CA HIS A 84 -18.05 -14.54 2.46
C HIS A 84 -17.94 -14.69 3.98
N ASP A 85 -17.18 -15.70 4.40
CA ASP A 85 -16.97 -15.99 5.84
C ASP A 85 -15.88 -15.11 6.47
N GLY A 86 -15.15 -14.32 5.70
CA GLY A 86 -14.09 -13.44 6.21
C GLY A 86 -13.24 -12.81 5.13
N VAL A 87 -12.40 -11.87 5.56
CA VAL A 87 -11.32 -11.33 4.78
C VAL A 87 -10.07 -12.15 5.09
N PHE A 88 -9.45 -12.76 4.07
CA PHE A 88 -8.26 -13.58 4.26
C PHE A 88 -6.98 -12.74 4.29
N ALA A 89 -6.86 -11.76 3.38
CA ALA A 89 -5.78 -10.80 3.41
C ALA A 89 -6.32 -9.37 3.29
N PHE A 90 -5.80 -8.48 4.11
CA PHE A 90 -6.10 -7.06 4.09
C PHE A 90 -4.85 -6.27 3.72
N ILE A 91 -4.92 -5.50 2.63
CA ILE A 91 -3.84 -4.64 2.14
C ILE A 91 -4.25 -3.18 2.33
N ALA A 92 -3.69 -2.53 3.34
CA ALA A 92 -3.93 -1.12 3.61
C ALA A 92 -3.00 -0.26 2.75
N ASN A 93 -3.52 0.22 1.61
CA ASN A 93 -2.71 0.93 0.61
C ASN A 93 -3.10 2.41 0.47
N VAL A 94 -4.25 2.84 0.96
CA VAL A 94 -4.66 4.24 0.89
C VAL A 94 -3.62 5.17 1.53
N CYS A 95 -3.31 6.26 0.84
CA CYS A 95 -2.50 7.35 1.35
C CYS A 95 -2.99 8.67 0.75
N VAL A 96 -3.16 9.68 1.59
CA VAL A 96 -3.43 11.05 1.14
C VAL A 96 -2.15 11.86 1.18
N VAL A 97 -1.87 12.52 0.06
CA VAL A 97 -0.73 13.43 -0.05
C VAL A 97 -1.10 14.79 0.56
N THR A 98 -0.47 15.12 1.65
CA THR A 98 -0.52 16.46 2.25
C THR A 98 0.89 17.04 2.22
N ARG A 99 1.09 18.09 1.43
CA ARG A 99 2.41 18.72 1.29
C ARG A 99 2.71 19.63 2.48
N GLY A 100 3.96 19.59 2.95
CA GLY A 100 4.56 20.58 3.85
C GLY A 100 5.45 21.52 3.05
N GLU A 101 5.24 22.83 3.18
CA GLU A 101 6.07 23.85 2.51
C GLU A 101 7.01 24.54 3.50
N GLY A 102 7.75 23.73 4.26
CA GLY A 102 8.64 24.21 5.32
C GLY A 102 7.92 24.40 6.68
N PRO A 103 8.70 24.59 7.76
CA PRO A 103 8.22 24.48 9.14
C PRO A 103 7.16 25.53 9.53
N MET A 104 7.17 26.69 8.89
CA MET A 104 6.19 27.74 9.18
C MET A 104 4.80 27.49 8.59
N ASN A 105 4.71 26.58 7.61
CA ASN A 105 3.45 26.19 6.96
C ASN A 105 2.88 24.86 7.51
N HIS A 106 3.53 24.27 8.51
CA HIS A 106 3.01 23.09 9.16
C HIS A 106 1.72 23.44 9.93
N SER A 107 0.67 22.65 9.71
CA SER A 107 -0.59 22.84 10.40
C SER A 107 -1.09 21.57 11.07
N ARG A 108 -1.72 21.72 12.24
CA ARG A 108 -2.36 20.62 12.96
C ARG A 108 -3.42 19.92 12.08
N ARG A 109 -4.17 20.68 11.30
CA ARG A 109 -5.19 20.16 10.40
C ARG A 109 -4.59 19.23 9.32
N ALA A 110 -3.46 19.64 8.73
CA ALA A 110 -2.76 18.85 7.73
C ALA A 110 -2.21 17.55 8.33
N LEU A 111 -1.64 17.62 9.55
CA LEU A 111 -1.17 16.42 10.27
C LEU A 111 -2.33 15.46 10.55
N TYR A 112 -3.43 15.93 11.13
CA TYR A 112 -4.56 15.05 11.45
C TYR A 112 -5.17 14.44 10.20
N LYS A 113 -5.34 15.21 9.12
CA LYS A 113 -5.80 14.68 7.84
C LYS A 113 -4.88 13.58 7.31
N SER A 114 -3.56 13.76 7.41
CA SER A 114 -2.61 12.74 6.96
C SER A 114 -2.72 11.46 7.79
N LEU A 115 -2.88 11.56 9.10
CA LEU A 115 -3.07 10.41 9.99
C LEU A 115 -4.42 9.71 9.75
N GLU A 116 -5.48 10.47 9.62
CA GLU A 116 -6.85 10.00 9.39
C GLU A 116 -6.96 9.14 8.12
N TYR A 117 -6.27 9.52 7.05
CA TYR A 117 -6.33 8.80 5.77
C TYR A 117 -5.23 7.76 5.56
N SER A 118 -4.04 7.97 6.15
CA SER A 118 -2.87 7.17 5.77
C SER A 118 -2.38 6.22 6.87
N SER A 119 -2.89 6.35 8.10
CA SER A 119 -2.46 5.53 9.24
C SER A 119 -3.62 4.86 9.96
N TRP A 120 -4.63 5.65 10.36
CA TRP A 120 -5.76 5.15 11.14
C TRP A 120 -6.58 4.07 10.42
N PRO A 121 -6.85 4.15 9.12
CA PRO A 121 -7.63 3.13 8.41
C PRO A 121 -7.07 1.71 8.56
N PHE A 122 -5.76 1.56 8.72
CA PHE A 122 -5.17 0.24 8.99
C PHE A 122 -5.71 -0.38 10.27
N VAL A 123 -5.78 0.38 11.34
CA VAL A 123 -6.29 -0.07 12.65
C VAL A 123 -7.80 -0.27 12.58
N GLU A 124 -8.52 0.70 12.04
CA GLU A 124 -9.99 0.67 11.99
C GLU A 124 -10.52 -0.50 11.15
N TYR A 125 -9.95 -0.76 9.98
CA TYR A 125 -10.34 -1.94 9.19
C TYR A 125 -10.10 -3.25 9.93
N LEU A 126 -9.02 -3.39 10.69
CA LEU A 126 -8.77 -4.58 11.50
C LEU A 126 -9.84 -4.74 12.59
N HIS A 127 -10.21 -3.66 13.28
CA HIS A 127 -11.29 -3.66 14.27
C HIS A 127 -12.63 -4.05 13.63
N GLN A 128 -12.97 -3.43 12.52
CA GLN A 128 -14.23 -3.66 11.82
C GLN A 128 -14.31 -5.09 11.26
N ILE A 129 -13.23 -5.61 10.65
CA ILE A 129 -13.17 -7.00 10.17
C ILE A 129 -13.42 -7.96 11.33
N LYS A 130 -12.75 -7.78 12.48
CA LYS A 130 -12.99 -8.63 13.67
C LYS A 130 -14.41 -8.52 14.17
N ARG A 131 -14.98 -7.31 14.20
CA ARG A 131 -16.37 -7.08 14.66
C ARG A 131 -17.37 -7.78 13.75
N VAL A 132 -17.22 -7.65 12.44
CA VAL A 132 -18.17 -8.19 11.46
C VAL A 132 -18.02 -9.70 11.29
N PHE A 133 -16.80 -10.22 11.18
CA PHE A 133 -16.54 -11.63 10.87
C PHE A 133 -16.21 -12.51 12.08
N GLY A 134 -16.03 -11.91 13.28
CA GLY A 134 -15.62 -12.63 14.49
C GLY A 134 -14.15 -13.03 14.52
N ARG A 135 -13.40 -12.74 13.45
CA ARG A 135 -11.95 -13.06 13.31
C ARG A 135 -11.22 -11.99 12.55
N TYR A 136 -9.92 -11.88 12.80
CA TYR A 136 -9.01 -11.04 12.01
C TYR A 136 -8.66 -11.71 10.66
N PRO A 137 -8.14 -10.95 9.69
CA PRO A 137 -7.58 -11.55 8.48
C PRO A 137 -6.35 -12.40 8.83
N ARG A 138 -6.02 -13.40 8.00
CA ARG A 138 -4.77 -14.16 8.17
C ARG A 138 -3.55 -13.26 7.96
N TYR A 139 -3.64 -12.35 6.99
CA TYR A 139 -2.58 -11.39 6.65
C TYR A 139 -3.12 -9.97 6.68
N ALA A 140 -2.39 -9.09 7.35
CA ALA A 140 -2.60 -7.65 7.32
C ALA A 140 -1.30 -6.97 6.89
N LEU A 141 -1.30 -6.37 5.71
CA LEU A 141 -0.13 -5.73 5.13
C LEU A 141 -0.39 -4.23 4.95
N ALA A 142 0.46 -3.40 5.53
CA ALA A 142 0.41 -1.95 5.39
C ALA A 142 1.42 -1.47 4.34
N MET A 143 0.98 -0.65 3.38
CA MET A 143 1.88 -0.01 2.42
C MET A 143 2.50 1.24 3.02
N SER A 144 3.81 1.22 3.21
CA SER A 144 4.61 2.31 3.74
C SER A 144 5.57 2.88 2.70
N SER A 145 6.37 3.85 3.10
CA SER A 145 7.45 4.45 2.30
C SER A 145 8.68 4.66 3.17
N ASP A 146 9.81 4.98 2.56
CA ASP A 146 11.07 5.29 3.26
C ASP A 146 11.11 6.72 3.85
N GLY A 147 10.04 7.50 3.68
CA GLY A 147 9.92 8.85 4.25
C GLY A 147 10.21 8.98 5.74
N PRO A 148 9.90 8.00 6.62
CA PRO A 148 10.28 8.05 8.03
C PRO A 148 11.80 8.18 8.27
N ASP A 149 12.63 7.67 7.36
CA ASP A 149 14.10 7.66 7.52
C ASP A 149 14.83 8.49 6.44
N THR A 150 14.11 8.98 5.44
CA THR A 150 14.66 9.73 4.31
C THR A 150 13.92 11.03 4.11
N HIS A 151 14.65 12.16 4.11
CA HIS A 151 14.05 13.46 3.87
C HIS A 151 13.72 13.66 2.40
N TYR A 152 12.46 13.99 2.12
CA TYR A 152 11.98 14.45 0.82
C TYR A 152 11.30 15.82 0.97
N PRO A 153 11.63 16.82 0.15
CA PRO A 153 10.98 18.13 0.21
C PRO A 153 9.45 18.02 0.07
N GLY A 154 8.71 18.58 1.02
CA GLY A 154 7.25 18.60 1.02
C GLY A 154 6.57 17.29 1.42
N TYR A 155 7.32 16.30 1.89
CA TYR A 155 6.79 14.96 2.25
C TYR A 155 6.53 14.80 3.76
N ASP A 156 6.73 15.85 4.54
CA ASP A 156 6.73 15.83 6.01
C ASP A 156 5.53 15.11 6.64
N PHE A 157 4.32 15.46 6.21
CA PHE A 157 3.10 14.88 6.78
C PHE A 157 2.88 13.42 6.36
N VAL A 158 3.28 13.08 5.14
CA VAL A 158 3.24 11.69 4.66
C VAL A 158 4.25 10.86 5.45
N ALA A 159 5.49 11.36 5.61
CA ALA A 159 6.53 10.69 6.39
C ALA A 159 6.08 10.41 7.81
N VAL A 160 5.52 11.42 8.51
CA VAL A 160 4.98 11.25 9.87
C VAL A 160 3.87 10.20 9.90
N SER A 161 2.92 10.23 8.93
CA SER A 161 1.85 9.25 8.90
C SER A 161 2.37 7.83 8.67
N LYS A 162 3.41 7.65 7.83
CA LYS A 162 4.03 6.33 7.62
C LYS A 162 4.80 5.84 8.85
N ALA A 163 5.47 6.73 9.58
CA ALA A 163 6.11 6.39 10.86
C ALA A 163 5.09 5.89 11.89
N VAL A 164 3.94 6.56 12.00
CA VAL A 164 2.84 6.14 12.87
C VAL A 164 2.27 4.79 12.41
N LEU A 165 2.03 4.61 11.12
CA LEU A 165 1.54 3.35 10.54
C LEU A 165 2.48 2.18 10.88
N GLU A 166 3.79 2.33 10.70
CA GLU A 166 4.77 1.30 11.00
C GLU A 166 4.85 0.97 12.51
N THR A 167 4.60 1.96 13.37
CA THR A 167 4.50 1.73 14.80
C THR A 167 3.26 0.88 15.10
N PHE A 168 2.11 1.19 14.51
CA PHE A 168 0.91 0.35 14.64
C PHE A 168 1.16 -1.07 14.14
N VAL A 169 1.84 -1.26 13.03
CA VAL A 169 2.19 -2.59 12.50
C VAL A 169 2.93 -3.43 13.54
N ARG A 170 3.96 -2.86 14.19
CA ARG A 170 4.74 -3.57 15.22
C ARG A 170 3.89 -3.95 16.44
N TYR A 171 3.08 -3.01 16.95
CA TYR A 171 2.21 -3.26 18.09
C TYR A 171 1.08 -4.24 17.78
N MET A 172 0.41 -4.05 16.63
CA MET A 172 -0.66 -4.95 16.19
C MET A 172 -0.14 -6.37 15.93
N SER A 173 1.06 -6.52 15.38
CA SER A 173 1.67 -7.86 15.23
C SER A 173 1.74 -8.61 16.54
N THR A 174 2.18 -7.93 17.61
CA THR A 174 2.27 -8.54 18.95
C THR A 174 0.90 -8.84 19.52
N HIS A 175 -0.04 -7.90 19.43
CA HIS A 175 -1.40 -8.08 19.96
C HIS A 175 -2.20 -9.17 19.23
N LEU A 176 -1.98 -9.34 17.92
CA LEU A 176 -2.77 -10.25 17.08
C LEU A 176 -2.09 -11.60 16.83
N GLN A 177 -0.91 -11.84 17.39
CA GLN A 177 -0.19 -13.10 17.23
C GLN A 177 -1.02 -14.31 17.68
N GLY A 178 -1.67 -14.22 18.84
CA GLY A 178 -2.54 -15.26 19.37
C GLY A 178 -3.86 -15.46 18.60
N GLU A 179 -4.23 -14.49 17.78
CA GLU A 179 -5.42 -14.52 16.91
C GLU A 179 -5.12 -15.10 15.51
N GLY A 180 -3.88 -15.50 15.26
CA GLY A 180 -3.42 -16.05 13.98
C GLY A 180 -3.33 -15.05 12.82
N CYS A 181 -3.31 -13.74 13.13
CA CYS A 181 -3.12 -12.67 12.15
C CYS A 181 -1.64 -12.29 12.04
N LEU A 182 -1.07 -12.38 10.86
CA LEU A 182 0.28 -11.93 10.57
C LEU A 182 0.25 -10.50 10.03
N VAL A 183 0.91 -9.60 10.76
CA VAL A 183 0.89 -8.16 10.48
C VAL A 183 2.29 -7.71 10.09
N ASN A 184 2.43 -7.10 8.90
CA ASN A 184 3.70 -6.57 8.40
C ASN A 184 3.47 -5.26 7.63
N ALA A 185 4.53 -4.51 7.37
CA ALA A 185 4.54 -3.39 6.43
C ALA A 185 5.50 -3.67 5.27
N LEU A 186 5.12 -3.22 4.08
CA LEU A 186 5.99 -3.16 2.92
C LEU A 186 6.32 -1.70 2.65
N ARG A 187 7.60 -1.36 2.81
CA ARG A 187 8.15 -0.03 2.62
C ARG A 187 8.75 0.05 1.22
N THR A 188 8.29 1.00 0.42
CA THR A 188 8.79 1.21 -0.94
C THR A 188 9.51 2.54 -1.07
N ARG A 189 10.39 2.63 -2.07
CA ARG A 189 11.07 3.86 -2.46
C ARG A 189 10.92 4.08 -3.96
N GLN A 190 10.59 5.31 -4.36
CA GLN A 190 10.59 5.78 -5.76
C GLN A 190 9.81 4.90 -6.76
N VAL A 191 8.64 4.37 -6.38
CA VAL A 191 7.77 3.65 -7.30
C VAL A 191 7.06 4.65 -8.22
N MET A 192 7.21 4.49 -9.54
CA MET A 192 6.69 5.43 -10.55
C MET A 192 5.18 5.33 -10.73
N THR A 193 4.43 5.80 -9.74
CA THR A 193 2.97 5.89 -9.75
C THR A 193 2.48 7.30 -10.11
N GLU A 194 1.18 7.46 -10.35
CA GLU A 194 0.56 8.77 -10.49
C GLU A 194 0.77 9.63 -9.23
N SER A 195 0.57 9.04 -8.04
CA SER A 195 0.81 9.70 -6.76
C SER A 195 2.28 10.17 -6.60
N TYR A 196 3.25 9.41 -7.11
CA TYR A 196 4.65 9.85 -7.12
C TYR A 196 4.82 11.15 -7.92
N ARG A 197 4.16 11.23 -9.09
CA ARG A 197 4.18 12.40 -9.96
C ARG A 197 3.55 13.63 -9.29
N GLU A 198 2.42 13.43 -8.60
CA GLU A 198 1.73 14.48 -7.84
C GLU A 198 2.58 15.03 -6.69
N ILE A 199 3.33 14.17 -6.01
CA ILE A 199 4.16 14.54 -4.86
C ILE A 199 5.43 15.27 -5.31
N PHE A 200 6.20 14.65 -6.22
CA PHE A 200 7.57 15.06 -6.53
C PHE A 200 7.69 15.86 -7.83
N GLY A 201 6.64 15.89 -8.63
CA GLY A 201 6.61 16.61 -9.90
C GLY A 201 7.38 15.92 -11.03
N GLU A 202 7.31 16.54 -12.20
CA GLU A 202 7.84 15.95 -13.44
C GLU A 202 9.38 15.89 -13.48
N THR A 203 10.06 16.87 -12.86
CA THR A 203 11.52 16.89 -12.81
C THR A 203 12.09 15.71 -12.05
N GLN A 204 11.53 15.40 -10.86
CA GLN A 204 11.94 14.24 -10.08
C GLN A 204 11.60 12.93 -10.79
N ARG A 205 10.45 12.88 -11.46
CA ARG A 205 10.09 11.72 -12.27
C ARG A 205 11.12 11.45 -13.38
N LYS A 206 11.54 12.50 -14.08
CA LYS A 206 12.57 12.39 -15.13
C LYS A 206 13.93 11.97 -14.57
N LEU A 207 14.32 12.48 -13.40
CA LEU A 207 15.55 12.06 -12.73
C LEU A 207 15.49 10.59 -12.32
N ALA A 208 14.41 10.16 -11.66
CA ALA A 208 14.25 8.77 -11.26
C ALA A 208 14.24 7.81 -12.47
N ALA A 209 13.67 8.22 -13.61
CA ALA A 209 13.68 7.45 -14.84
C ALA A 209 15.08 7.24 -15.44
N LYS A 210 16.08 8.06 -15.06
CA LYS A 210 17.48 7.85 -15.46
C LYS A 210 18.19 6.74 -14.67
N PHE A 211 17.61 6.32 -13.56
CA PHE A 211 18.15 5.30 -12.66
C PHE A 211 17.13 4.19 -12.40
N PRO A 212 16.63 3.55 -13.47
CA PRO A 212 15.56 2.55 -13.35
C PRO A 212 15.97 1.34 -12.49
N GLU A 213 17.28 1.09 -12.36
CA GLU A 213 17.82 0.04 -11.51
C GLU A 213 17.53 0.25 -10.02
N PHE A 214 17.21 1.48 -9.59
CA PHE A 214 16.86 1.82 -8.21
C PHE A 214 15.37 2.09 -7.99
N ALA A 215 14.55 1.98 -9.04
CA ALA A 215 13.12 2.23 -8.97
C ALA A 215 12.34 0.92 -9.15
N PRO A 216 11.80 0.32 -8.08
CA PRO A 216 10.92 -0.84 -8.20
C PRO A 216 9.69 -0.52 -9.03
N THR A 217 9.22 -1.49 -9.81
CA THR A 217 7.96 -1.39 -10.53
C THR A 217 6.77 -1.68 -9.60
N VAL A 218 5.57 -1.30 -10.01
CA VAL A 218 4.35 -1.61 -9.23
C VAL A 218 4.10 -3.12 -9.16
N GLU A 219 4.52 -3.86 -10.19
CA GLU A 219 4.43 -5.31 -10.25
C GLU A 219 5.37 -5.97 -9.23
N GLU A 220 6.62 -5.51 -9.10
CA GLU A 220 7.56 -6.02 -8.10
C GLU A 220 7.08 -5.74 -6.67
N VAL A 221 6.45 -4.59 -6.43
CA VAL A 221 5.80 -4.29 -5.14
C VAL A 221 4.67 -5.27 -4.87
N ALA A 222 3.85 -5.54 -5.88
CA ALA A 222 2.72 -6.46 -5.78
C ALA A 222 3.17 -7.91 -5.54
N ASP A 223 4.20 -8.36 -6.25
CA ASP A 223 4.77 -9.70 -6.06
C ASP A 223 5.38 -9.87 -4.67
N THR A 224 6.02 -8.81 -4.13
CA THR A 224 6.54 -8.83 -2.77
C THR A 224 5.39 -8.85 -1.74
N ALA A 225 4.31 -8.10 -1.97
CA ALA A 225 3.12 -8.14 -1.13
C ALA A 225 2.48 -9.54 -1.13
N LEU A 226 2.37 -10.16 -2.29
CA LEU A 226 1.89 -11.53 -2.43
C LEU A 226 2.82 -12.53 -1.70
N ALA A 227 4.14 -12.39 -1.82
CA ALA A 227 5.11 -13.24 -1.12
C ALA A 227 4.97 -13.15 0.41
N LEU A 228 4.81 -11.94 0.96
CA LEU A 228 4.59 -11.71 2.39
C LEU A 228 3.28 -12.33 2.91
N CYS A 229 2.29 -12.52 2.02
CA CYS A 229 1.00 -13.13 2.36
C CYS A 229 0.87 -14.59 1.86
N SER A 230 1.95 -15.22 1.42
CA SER A 230 1.91 -16.52 0.71
C SER A 230 1.99 -17.77 1.60
N GLY A 231 2.21 -17.62 2.90
CA GLY A 231 2.53 -18.73 3.79
C GLY A 231 4.03 -19.05 3.86
N MET A 232 4.82 -18.61 2.89
CA MET A 232 6.28 -18.85 2.88
C MET A 232 7.03 -17.97 3.86
N MET A 233 6.46 -16.80 4.20
CA MET A 233 7.05 -15.81 5.11
C MET A 233 6.35 -15.75 6.48
N ASP A 234 5.65 -16.81 6.87
CA ASP A 234 4.83 -16.83 8.11
C ASP A 234 5.63 -16.66 9.40
N ALA A 235 6.95 -16.85 9.36
CA ALA A 235 7.83 -16.52 10.48
C ALA A 235 8.10 -15.00 10.63
N MET A 236 7.70 -14.18 9.65
CA MET A 236 7.90 -12.73 9.67
C MET A 236 6.65 -12.04 10.24
N GLY A 237 6.75 -11.53 11.45
CA GLY A 237 5.71 -10.74 12.11
C GLY A 237 6.25 -9.41 12.61
N GLY A 238 5.50 -8.31 12.45
CA GLY A 238 5.88 -6.97 12.87
C GLY A 238 7.03 -6.35 12.06
N GLN A 239 7.32 -6.91 10.89
CA GLN A 239 8.43 -6.45 10.07
C GLN A 239 8.02 -5.26 9.19
N VAL A 240 8.98 -4.35 8.98
CA VAL A 240 8.93 -3.31 7.97
C VAL A 240 9.93 -3.71 6.89
N VAL A 241 9.42 -4.32 5.83
CA VAL A 241 10.25 -4.89 4.77
C VAL A 241 10.53 -3.80 3.73
N MET A 242 11.82 -3.50 3.50
CA MET A 242 12.23 -2.51 2.49
C MET A 242 12.32 -3.17 1.11
N LEU A 243 11.71 -2.52 0.13
CA LEU A 243 11.82 -2.85 -1.29
C LEU A 243 12.28 -1.61 -2.06
N ASP A 244 13.58 -1.52 -2.33
CA ASP A 244 14.21 -0.35 -2.96
C ASP A 244 15.38 -0.70 -3.89
N ARG A 245 15.57 -1.99 -4.19
CA ARG A 245 16.70 -2.49 -5.00
C ARG A 245 18.08 -2.02 -4.48
N GLY A 246 18.18 -1.81 -3.16
CA GLY A 246 19.42 -1.36 -2.51
C GLY A 246 19.68 0.15 -2.60
N ALA A 247 18.74 0.94 -3.13
CA ALA A 247 18.91 2.38 -3.32
C ALA A 247 19.20 3.15 -2.01
N ALA A 248 18.70 2.68 -0.87
CA ALA A 248 18.97 3.30 0.43
C ALA A 248 20.42 3.14 0.89
N PHE A 249 21.16 2.16 0.36
CA PHE A 249 22.57 1.91 0.68
C PHE A 249 23.54 2.69 -0.23
N VAL A 250 23.07 3.19 -1.37
CA VAL A 250 23.91 3.87 -2.36
C VAL A 250 24.17 5.31 -1.95
N ASP A 251 25.46 5.71 -1.95
CA ASP A 251 25.82 7.13 -1.85
C ASP A 251 25.45 7.87 -3.14
N ASN A 252 24.54 8.83 -3.03
CA ASN A 252 23.97 9.52 -4.19
C ASN A 252 25.01 10.41 -4.89
N ILE A 253 25.94 11.05 -4.15
CA ILE A 253 26.93 11.95 -4.73
C ILE A 253 28.00 11.14 -5.43
N ALA A 254 28.57 10.14 -4.77
CA ALA A 254 29.67 9.34 -5.34
C ALA A 254 29.20 8.40 -6.47
N THR A 255 27.97 7.90 -6.40
CA THR A 255 27.47 6.87 -7.33
C THR A 255 26.64 7.46 -8.47
N LEU A 256 25.71 8.36 -8.16
CA LEU A 256 24.77 8.91 -9.15
C LEU A 256 25.25 10.24 -9.74
N GLY A 257 26.00 11.04 -8.96
CA GLY A 257 26.49 12.35 -9.38
C GLY A 257 27.31 12.32 -10.68
N PRO A 258 28.32 11.45 -10.83
CA PRO A 258 29.11 11.35 -12.06
C PRO A 258 28.26 11.10 -13.31
N ARG A 259 27.27 10.22 -13.24
CA ARG A 259 26.38 9.88 -14.36
C ARG A 259 25.51 11.07 -14.80
N LEU A 260 25.13 11.94 -13.86
CA LEU A 260 24.36 13.16 -14.18
C LEU A 260 25.23 14.23 -14.84
N VAL A 261 26.50 14.31 -14.47
CA VAL A 261 27.47 15.29 -15.04
C VAL A 261 27.89 14.90 -16.47
N GLU A 262 28.17 13.62 -16.72
CA GLU A 262 28.55 13.11 -18.05
C GLU A 262 27.48 13.34 -19.12
N GLU A 263 26.19 13.28 -18.76
CA GLU A 263 25.08 13.56 -19.68
C GLU A 263 24.88 15.05 -19.97
N GLY A 264 25.30 15.95 -19.06
CA GLY A 264 25.19 17.40 -19.21
C GLY A 264 26.29 18.01 -20.08
N THR A 265 27.31 17.23 -20.44
CA THR A 265 28.47 17.67 -21.26
C THR A 265 28.41 17.23 -22.73
N LYS A 266 27.33 16.58 -23.14
CA LYS A 266 27.00 16.26 -24.54
C LYS A 266 25.84 17.13 -25.01
#